data_d02e0ff28adaff0462d18667bd34fe51
#
_entry.id   d02e0ff28adaff0462d18667bd34fe51
#
_cell.length_a   1.000
_cell.length_b   1.000
_cell.length_c   1.000
_cell.angle_alpha   90.00
_cell.angle_beta   90.00
_cell.angle_gamma   90.00
#
_symmetry.space_group_name_H-M   'P 1'
#
loop_
_entity.id
_entity.type
_entity.pdbx_description
1 polymer ?
#
loop_
_entity_poly.entity_id
_entity_poly.type
_entity_poly.pdbx_seq_one_letter_code
_entity_poly.pdbx_strand_id
1 'polypeptide(L)'
;RDRYWSMPESGSRRCNWRRPRPAMPPSCGLRAGRASLVDGFATIDDGEVWLRGVNIPEYKFGTHSHGPLRNRKLLMHRREIAKLEKEVANSGRTLVPLSIYFSDGYAKVEIAVATGKKDWDKRQTLRERDDRREAERAMRSRNRLGE
;
A
#
# COMPACT_ATOMS: atom_id res chain seq x y z
N ARG A 1 6.83 7.24 0.17
CA ARG A 1 5.78 6.48 0.90
C ARG A 1 5.92 6.55 2.42
N ASP A 2 7.07 6.89 2.96
CA ASP A 2 7.36 6.88 4.40
C ASP A 2 7.03 8.19 5.15
N ARG A 3 6.25 9.08 4.53
CA ARG A 3 6.03 10.41 5.10
C ARG A 3 5.22 10.42 6.39
N TYR A 4 4.33 9.45 6.58
CA TYR A 4 3.33 9.47 7.66
C TYR A 4 3.32 8.25 8.57
N TRP A 5 4.01 7.17 8.18
CA TRP A 5 3.92 5.89 8.87
C TRP A 5 5.31 5.34 9.21
N SER A 6 5.47 4.81 10.41
CA SER A 6 6.60 3.98 10.79
C SER A 6 6.16 2.52 10.76
N MET A 7 6.95 1.65 10.14
CA MET A 7 6.68 0.22 10.17
C MET A 7 7.26 -0.38 11.44
N PRO A 8 6.50 -1.15 12.23
CA PRO A 8 7.08 -1.98 13.25
C PRO A 8 7.92 -3.09 12.60
N GLU A 9 8.91 -3.60 13.31
CA GLU A 9 9.81 -4.67 12.85
C GLU A 9 9.10 -6.01 12.53
N SER A 10 7.83 -6.16 12.89
CA SER A 10 6.99 -7.30 12.53
C SER A 10 6.60 -7.23 11.05
N GLY A 11 7.31 -7.97 10.25
CA GLY A 11 7.31 -8.04 8.78
C GLY A 11 5.98 -7.88 8.04
N SER A 12 6.10 -7.45 6.79
CA SER A 12 4.99 -7.37 5.83
C SER A 12 4.33 -8.75 5.63
N ARG A 13 2.99 -8.76 5.55
CA ARG A 13 2.20 -9.98 5.33
C ARG A 13 1.63 -9.99 3.93
N ARG A 14 1.69 -11.13 3.27
CA ARG A 14 1.20 -11.32 1.90
C ARG A 14 -0.21 -11.86 1.93
N CYS A 15 -1.12 -11.17 1.27
CA CYS A 15 -2.51 -11.58 1.14
C CYS A 15 -2.85 -11.88 -0.30
N ASN A 16 -3.64 -12.92 -0.51
CA ASN A 16 -4.16 -13.25 -1.83
C ASN A 16 -5.47 -12.51 -2.06
N TRP A 17 -5.55 -11.79 -3.17
CA TRP A 17 -6.83 -11.32 -3.67
C TRP A 17 -7.37 -12.30 -4.69
N ARG A 18 -8.32 -13.14 -4.27
CA ARG A 18 -9.00 -14.06 -5.18
C ARG A 18 -10.18 -13.36 -5.85
N ARG A 19 -10.24 -13.45 -7.16
CA ARG A 19 -11.45 -13.21 -7.89
C ARG A 19 -12.42 -14.38 -7.75
N PRO A 20 -13.75 -14.13 -7.61
CA PRO A 20 -14.72 -15.14 -7.99
C PRO A 20 -14.60 -15.34 -9.50
N ARG A 21 -14.58 -16.63 -9.94
CA ARG A 21 -14.56 -17.05 -11.35
C ARG A 21 -15.76 -16.46 -12.12
N PRO A 22 -15.67 -16.21 -13.44
CA PRO A 22 -14.97 -16.99 -14.46
C PRO A 22 -13.73 -16.28 -15.03
N ALA A 23 -12.98 -17.01 -15.88
CA ALA A 23 -11.71 -16.59 -16.48
C ALA A 23 -11.72 -15.11 -16.88
N MET A 24 -10.87 -14.31 -16.23
CA MET A 24 -10.76 -12.89 -16.52
C MET A 24 -9.97 -12.73 -17.81
N PRO A 25 -10.50 -11.98 -18.81
CA PRO A 25 -9.70 -11.60 -19.97
C PRO A 25 -8.40 -10.92 -19.50
N PRO A 26 -7.30 -11.03 -20.25
CA PRO A 26 -5.97 -10.45 -19.94
C PRO A 26 -5.95 -8.93 -19.80
N SER A 27 -7.07 -8.31 -19.87
CA SER A 27 -7.39 -6.92 -20.11
C SER A 27 -7.79 -6.09 -18.89
N CYS A 28 -7.41 -6.50 -17.69
CA CYS A 28 -7.69 -5.70 -16.48
C CYS A 28 -6.62 -4.60 -16.33
N GLY A 29 -7.06 -3.37 -15.99
CA GLY A 29 -6.19 -2.23 -15.73
C GLY A 29 -5.07 -2.52 -14.73
N LEU A 30 -5.26 -3.51 -13.85
CA LEU A 30 -4.25 -3.98 -12.91
C LEU A 30 -3.07 -4.68 -13.62
N ARG A 31 -3.30 -5.48 -14.68
CA ARG A 31 -2.21 -6.10 -15.46
C ARG A 31 -1.41 -5.09 -16.26
N ALA A 32 -2.01 -3.96 -16.60
CA ALA A 32 -1.34 -2.84 -17.24
C ALA A 32 -0.54 -1.97 -16.24
N GLY A 33 -0.40 -2.40 -14.98
CA GLY A 33 0.32 -1.67 -13.95
C GLY A 33 -0.38 -0.39 -13.46
N ARG A 34 -1.62 -0.15 -13.89
CA ARG A 34 -2.38 1.05 -13.56
C ARG A 34 -3.15 0.88 -12.25
N ALA A 35 -2.46 0.81 -11.15
CA ALA A 35 -3.07 0.82 -9.82
C ALA A 35 -2.36 1.84 -8.94
N SER A 36 -3.12 2.63 -8.17
CA SER A 36 -2.59 3.56 -7.17
C SER A 36 -2.94 3.07 -5.78
N LEU A 37 -1.92 2.92 -4.94
CA LEU A 37 -2.05 2.54 -3.53
C LEU A 37 -1.88 3.75 -2.59
N VAL A 38 -1.78 4.96 -3.12
CA VAL A 38 -1.38 6.17 -2.36
C VAL A 38 -2.31 6.42 -1.18
N ASP A 39 -3.61 6.33 -1.41
CA ASP A 39 -4.65 6.54 -0.40
C ASP A 39 -5.25 5.21 0.10
N GLY A 40 -4.58 4.09 -0.24
CA GLY A 40 -5.03 2.76 0.12
C GLY A 40 -4.81 2.43 1.58
N PHE A 41 -5.81 1.83 2.20
CA PHE A 41 -5.72 1.25 3.53
C PHE A 41 -6.56 -0.04 3.58
N ALA A 42 -6.32 -0.87 4.59
CA ALA A 42 -7.14 -2.04 4.80
C ALA A 42 -7.84 -1.98 6.17
N THR A 43 -9.06 -2.49 6.23
CA THR A 43 -9.85 -2.64 7.47
C THR A 43 -10.18 -4.10 7.69
N ILE A 44 -10.41 -4.46 8.95
CA ILE A 44 -10.91 -5.78 9.32
C ILE A 44 -12.34 -5.57 9.78
N ASP A 45 -13.29 -6.10 9.02
CA ASP A 45 -14.71 -6.01 9.28
C ASP A 45 -15.29 -7.43 9.27
N ASP A 46 -15.98 -7.82 10.31
CA ASP A 46 -16.61 -9.15 10.47
C ASP A 46 -15.66 -10.34 10.26
N GLY A 47 -14.41 -10.21 10.70
CA GLY A 47 -13.39 -11.24 10.52
C GLY A 47 -12.91 -11.41 9.08
N GLU A 48 -13.11 -10.40 8.24
CA GLU A 48 -12.66 -10.30 6.86
C GLU A 48 -11.81 -9.05 6.64
N VAL A 49 -10.83 -9.15 5.75
CA VAL A 49 -9.96 -8.01 5.42
C VAL A 49 -10.45 -7.33 4.14
N TRP A 50 -10.71 -6.05 4.24
CA TRP A 50 -11.18 -5.22 3.13
C TRP A 50 -10.14 -4.17 2.75
N LEU A 51 -9.78 -4.14 1.48
CA LEU A 51 -8.91 -3.12 0.89
C LEU A 51 -9.77 -1.96 0.39
N ARG A 52 -9.50 -0.76 0.89
CA ARG A 52 -10.23 0.48 0.60
C ARG A 52 -9.29 1.55 0.06
N GLY A 53 -9.83 2.53 -0.66
CA GLY A 53 -9.08 3.68 -1.18
C GLY A 53 -8.08 3.36 -2.30
N VAL A 54 -8.02 2.11 -2.78
CA VAL A 54 -7.13 1.73 -3.88
C VAL A 54 -7.80 2.01 -5.22
N ASN A 55 -7.21 2.90 -6.00
CA ASN A 55 -7.68 3.24 -7.33
C ASN A 55 -7.11 2.25 -8.37
N ILE A 56 -8.01 1.51 -9.02
CA ILE A 56 -7.71 0.67 -10.18
C ILE A 56 -8.59 1.15 -11.32
N PRO A 57 -8.03 1.87 -12.32
CA PRO A 57 -8.79 2.43 -13.42
C PRO A 57 -9.56 1.35 -14.19
N GLU A 58 -10.70 1.76 -14.72
CA GLU A 58 -11.52 0.93 -15.58
C GLU A 58 -10.77 0.53 -16.85
N TYR A 59 -11.09 -0.65 -17.34
CA TYR A 59 -10.57 -1.12 -18.60
C TYR A 59 -11.48 -0.69 -19.75
N LYS A 60 -10.95 0.13 -20.66
CA LYS A 60 -11.71 0.75 -21.76
C LYS A 60 -12.43 -0.25 -22.69
N PHE A 61 -11.96 -1.49 -22.77
CA PHE A 61 -12.48 -2.52 -23.66
C PHE A 61 -13.24 -3.63 -22.91
N GLY A 62 -13.56 -3.41 -21.62
CA GLY A 62 -14.28 -4.38 -20.79
C GLY A 62 -15.79 -4.19 -20.91
N THR A 63 -16.52 -5.26 -21.14
CA THR A 63 -18.00 -5.28 -21.20
C THR A 63 -18.63 -4.92 -19.85
N HIS A 64 -17.93 -5.14 -18.73
CA HIS A 64 -18.36 -4.80 -17.38
C HIS A 64 -17.32 -3.92 -16.70
N SER A 65 -17.67 -2.66 -16.53
CA SER A 65 -16.87 -1.70 -15.78
C SER A 65 -17.22 -1.79 -14.29
N HIS A 66 -16.19 -1.82 -13.47
CA HIS A 66 -16.34 -1.76 -12.02
C HIS A 66 -15.77 -0.42 -11.54
N GLY A 67 -16.47 0.25 -10.65
CA GLY A 67 -15.98 1.51 -10.07
C GLY A 67 -14.53 1.42 -9.61
N PRO A 68 -13.69 2.41 -9.96
CA PRO A 68 -12.24 2.35 -9.73
C PRO A 68 -11.86 2.27 -8.24
N LEU A 69 -12.64 2.88 -7.38
CA LEU A 69 -12.40 2.96 -5.92
C LEU A 69 -13.19 1.93 -5.10
N ARG A 70 -13.81 0.93 -5.73
CA ARG A 70 -14.61 -0.05 -4.99
C ARG A 70 -13.80 -0.76 -3.91
N ASN A 71 -14.47 -1.12 -2.81
CA ASN A 71 -13.90 -1.95 -1.77
C ASN A 71 -13.60 -3.37 -2.31
N ARG A 72 -12.49 -3.94 -1.90
CA ARG A 72 -12.03 -5.26 -2.37
C ARG A 72 -11.71 -6.15 -1.19
N LYS A 73 -12.41 -7.27 -1.12
CA LYS A 73 -12.15 -8.29 -0.11
C LYS A 73 -10.82 -8.99 -0.39
N LEU A 74 -9.95 -9.04 0.61
CA LEU A 74 -8.71 -9.80 0.56
C LEU A 74 -8.93 -11.18 1.17
N LEU A 75 -8.37 -12.20 0.53
CA LEU A 75 -8.43 -13.56 1.05
C LEU A 75 -7.19 -13.84 1.88
N MET A 76 -7.42 -14.13 3.14
CA MET A 76 -6.40 -14.53 4.11
C MET A 76 -6.90 -15.72 4.92
N HIS A 77 -5.96 -16.46 5.52
CA HIS A 77 -6.34 -17.49 6.47
C HIS A 77 -6.88 -16.87 7.77
N ARG A 78 -7.91 -17.48 8.34
CA ARG A 78 -8.55 -17.00 9.57
C ARG A 78 -7.57 -16.78 10.72
N ARG A 79 -6.53 -17.62 10.82
CA ARG A 79 -5.47 -17.47 11.82
C ARG A 79 -4.64 -16.21 11.63
N GLU A 80 -4.40 -15.81 10.39
CA GLU A 80 -3.66 -14.59 10.04
C GLU A 80 -4.50 -13.35 10.32
N ILE A 81 -5.79 -13.39 9.98
CA ILE A 81 -6.73 -12.29 10.28
C ILE A 81 -6.80 -12.05 11.78
N ALA A 82 -6.95 -13.11 12.60
CA ALA A 82 -6.98 -12.98 14.05
C ALA A 82 -5.68 -12.40 14.66
N LYS A 83 -4.53 -12.67 14.04
CA LYS A 83 -3.26 -12.03 14.44
C LYS A 83 -3.23 -10.55 14.09
N LEU A 84 -3.63 -10.21 12.87
CA LEU A 84 -3.71 -8.81 12.43
C LEU A 84 -4.70 -8.00 13.27
N GLU A 85 -5.85 -8.59 13.59
CA GLU A 85 -6.86 -7.96 14.43
C GLU A 85 -6.30 -7.58 15.81
N LYS A 86 -5.57 -8.48 16.45
CA LYS A 86 -4.87 -8.21 17.72
C LYS A 86 -3.81 -7.11 17.59
N GLU A 87 -3.08 -7.09 16.46
CA GLU A 87 -2.06 -6.07 16.22
C GLU A 87 -2.68 -4.69 15.96
N VAL A 88 -3.82 -4.63 15.27
CA VAL A 88 -4.54 -3.39 14.94
C VAL A 88 -5.37 -2.88 16.11
N ALA A 89 -5.85 -3.76 17.01
CA ALA A 89 -6.58 -3.38 18.21
C ALA A 89 -5.78 -2.44 19.13
N ASN A 90 -4.45 -2.44 19.03
CA ASN A 90 -3.63 -1.42 19.70
C ASN A 90 -3.84 -0.05 19.03
N SER A 91 -4.12 0.96 19.83
CA SER A 91 -4.42 2.31 19.36
C SER A 91 -3.30 2.88 18.47
N GLY A 92 -3.70 3.57 17.40
CA GLY A 92 -2.78 4.24 16.48
C GLY A 92 -2.14 3.33 15.42
N ARG A 93 -2.57 2.07 15.29
CA ARG A 93 -2.13 1.18 14.22
C ARG A 93 -3.18 1.04 13.12
N THR A 94 -2.72 0.91 11.89
CA THR A 94 -3.56 0.69 10.70
C THR A 94 -2.88 -0.29 9.73
N LEU A 95 -3.65 -0.84 8.80
CA LEU A 95 -3.14 -1.71 7.75
C LEU A 95 -2.93 -0.90 6.48
N VAL A 96 -1.70 -0.91 5.97
CA VAL A 96 -1.32 -0.18 4.76
C VAL A 96 -0.89 -1.15 3.68
N PRO A 97 -1.45 -1.08 2.45
CA PRO A 97 -0.98 -1.87 1.33
C PRO A 97 0.37 -1.32 0.83
N LEU A 98 1.36 -2.19 0.71
CA LEU A 98 2.70 -1.84 0.25
C LEU A 98 2.85 -2.02 -1.25
N SER A 99 2.43 -3.17 -1.74
CA SER A 99 2.59 -3.56 -3.14
C SER A 99 1.44 -4.43 -3.63
N ILE A 100 1.19 -4.39 -4.94
CA ILE A 100 0.33 -5.32 -5.65
C ILE A 100 1.19 -6.00 -6.72
N TYR A 101 1.18 -7.31 -6.75
CA TYR A 101 1.92 -8.10 -7.73
C TYR A 101 1.11 -9.30 -8.19
N PHE A 102 1.54 -9.92 -9.29
CA PHE A 102 0.94 -11.15 -9.80
C PHE A 102 1.81 -12.35 -9.47
N SER A 103 1.19 -13.41 -8.99
CA SER A 103 1.82 -14.70 -8.80
C SER A 103 0.79 -15.79 -9.10
N ASP A 104 1.19 -16.77 -9.93
CA ASP A 104 0.34 -17.91 -10.31
C ASP A 104 -1.02 -17.49 -10.90
N GLY A 105 -1.04 -16.39 -11.67
CA GLY A 105 -2.27 -15.86 -12.26
C GLY A 105 -3.19 -15.08 -11.32
N TYR A 106 -2.83 -14.98 -10.04
CA TYR A 106 -3.59 -14.23 -9.02
C TYR A 106 -2.93 -12.90 -8.70
N ALA A 107 -3.75 -11.88 -8.47
CA ALA A 107 -3.27 -10.63 -7.89
C ALA A 107 -3.07 -10.83 -6.38
N LYS A 108 -1.87 -10.58 -5.91
CA LYS A 108 -1.51 -10.61 -4.49
C LYS A 108 -1.25 -9.20 -4.01
N VAL A 109 -1.68 -8.91 -2.80
CA VAL A 109 -1.46 -7.62 -2.13
C VAL A 109 -0.59 -7.88 -0.91
N GLU A 110 0.48 -7.12 -0.80
CA GLU A 110 1.31 -7.10 0.39
C GLU A 110 0.81 -5.99 1.32
N ILE A 111 0.45 -6.36 2.55
CA ILE A 111 -0.01 -5.43 3.57
C ILE A 111 0.93 -5.43 4.76
N ALA A 112 1.07 -4.26 5.40
CA ALA A 112 1.83 -4.11 6.63
C ALA A 112 1.00 -3.42 7.69
N VAL A 113 1.25 -3.75 8.94
CA VAL A 113 0.77 -2.97 10.08
C VAL A 113 1.67 -1.75 10.19
N ALA A 114 1.07 -0.58 10.25
CA ALA A 114 1.80 0.68 10.35
C ALA A 114 1.28 1.50 11.54
N THR A 115 2.16 2.21 12.20
CA THR A 115 1.83 3.14 13.28
C THR A 115 1.93 4.58 12.75
N GLY A 116 0.93 5.40 13.04
CA GLY A 116 0.95 6.81 12.67
C GLY A 116 2.12 7.54 13.36
N LYS A 117 2.91 8.29 12.59
CA LYS A 117 3.97 9.13 13.16
C LYS A 117 3.35 10.23 14.01
N LYS A 118 3.88 10.45 15.20
CA LYS A 118 3.53 11.59 16.05
C LYS A 118 3.98 12.90 15.38
N ASP A 119 3.38 14.02 15.76
CA ASP A 119 3.66 15.30 15.09
C ASP A 119 5.12 15.76 15.23
N TRP A 120 5.77 15.45 16.34
CA TRP A 120 7.19 15.74 16.52
C TRP A 120 8.07 14.88 15.59
N ASP A 121 7.75 13.59 15.39
CA ASP A 121 8.44 12.71 14.43
C ASP A 121 8.29 13.20 12.98
N LYS A 122 7.10 13.73 12.64
CA LYS A 122 6.85 14.32 11.32
C LYS A 122 7.75 15.53 11.08
N ARG A 123 7.87 16.42 12.09
CA ARG A 123 8.71 17.61 12.01
C ARG A 123 10.19 17.26 11.87
N GLN A 124 10.66 16.26 12.61
CA GLN A 124 12.04 15.79 12.50
C GLN A 124 12.32 15.21 11.13
N THR A 125 11.44 14.34 10.63
CA THR A 125 11.58 13.74 9.29
C THR A 125 11.58 14.79 8.18
N LEU A 126 10.83 15.89 8.32
CA LEU A 126 10.85 16.99 7.36
C LEU A 126 12.18 17.74 7.40
N ARG A 127 12.68 18.09 8.59
CA ARG A 127 13.99 18.74 8.74
C ARG A 127 15.10 17.90 8.13
N GLU A 128 15.20 16.63 8.47
CA GLU A 128 16.22 15.72 7.92
C GLU A 128 16.19 15.64 6.39
N ARG A 129 15.00 15.71 5.80
CA ARG A 129 14.88 15.74 4.33
C ARG A 129 15.35 17.04 3.71
N ASP A 130 15.03 18.14 4.35
CA ASP A 130 15.43 19.46 3.85
C ASP A 130 16.95 19.62 4.00
N ASP A 131 17.51 19.24 5.13
CA ASP A 131 18.96 19.21 5.37
C ASP A 131 19.70 18.33 4.35
N ARG A 132 19.14 17.14 4.06
CA ARG A 132 19.68 16.26 3.03
C ARG A 132 19.65 16.88 1.63
N ARG A 133 18.55 17.54 1.28
CA ARG A 133 18.44 18.24 -0.02
C ARG A 133 19.41 19.40 -0.13
N GLU A 134 19.61 20.13 0.96
CA GLU A 134 20.58 21.23 1.00
C GLU A 134 22.01 20.71 0.88
N ALA A 135 22.35 19.64 1.59
CA ALA A 135 23.65 18.98 1.47
C ALA A 135 23.91 18.48 0.04
N GLU A 136 22.92 17.85 -0.60
CA GLU A 136 23.03 17.40 -2.00
C GLU A 136 23.21 18.59 -2.97
N ARG A 137 22.52 19.71 -2.76
CA ARG A 137 22.68 20.93 -3.56
C ARG A 137 24.08 21.54 -3.38
N ALA A 138 24.57 21.62 -2.14
CA ALA A 138 25.88 22.13 -1.84
C ALA A 138 27.00 21.28 -2.47
N MET A 139 26.85 19.96 -2.44
CA MET A 139 27.80 19.05 -3.10
C MET A 139 27.80 19.24 -4.63
N ARG A 140 26.63 19.36 -5.24
CA ARG A 140 26.51 19.61 -6.69
C ARG A 140 27.10 20.95 -7.12
N SER A 141 26.92 22.01 -6.30
CA SER A 141 27.51 23.32 -6.59
C SER A 141 29.04 23.29 -6.48
N ARG A 142 29.60 22.58 -5.49
CA ARG A 142 31.05 22.41 -5.33
C ARG A 142 31.67 21.68 -6.51
N ASN A 143 31.02 20.60 -6.98
CA ASN A 143 31.52 19.83 -8.14
C ASN A 143 31.50 20.65 -9.46
N ARG A 144 30.58 21.63 -9.58
CA ARG A 144 30.53 22.53 -10.75
C ARG A 144 31.60 23.60 -10.75
N LEU A 145 32.09 23.99 -9.59
CA LEU A 145 33.15 25.02 -9.45
C LEU A 145 34.54 24.42 -9.46
N GLY A 146 34.69 23.11 -9.44
CA GLY A 146 35.96 22.38 -9.47
C GLY A 146 36.35 21.84 -10.85
N GLU A 147 35.55 22.09 -11.91
CA GLU A 147 35.91 21.92 -13.32
C GLU A 147 36.27 23.28 -13.95
#